data_ac13530298aa2f16e3f0ed2e1d1e3d3e
#
_entry.id   ac13530298aa2f16e3f0ed2e1d1e3d3e
#
_cell.length_a   1.000
_cell.length_b   1.000
_cell.length_c   1.000
_cell.angle_alpha   90.00
_cell.angle_beta   90.00
_cell.angle_gamma   90.00
#
_symmetry.space_group_name_H-M   'P 1'
#
loop_
_entity.id
_entity.type
_entity.pdbx_description
1 polymer ?
#
loop_
_entity_poly.entity_id
_entity_poly.type
_entity_poly.pdbx_seq_one_letter_code
_entity_poly.pdbx_strand_id
1 'polypeptide(L)'
;MTRNRLKNSCWWISFLLLTGCAATAQITNTPRSSIEQELLVRALDRAMAQLDVQKLTDKTVAIEFYGLTPDKDFAREYFTAWLQAQRVRVTSDSRLAELNLKVFASVLAVDQGQSFLGSPSFTVPIIGFGVPEIPLFKNIEHSGHAELKMSIADARSGNFVGESVPGRGTSTHDDYTLLIIIHFTRTDLEKQQWDLGTDEITGMHG
;
A
#
# COMPACT_ATOMS: atom_id res chain seq x y z
N MET A 1 -22.74 50.87 32.58
CA MET A 1 -23.27 50.25 31.33
C MET A 1 -22.28 49.34 30.57
N THR A 2 -21.12 49.03 31.10
CA THR A 2 -20.04 48.31 30.39
C THR A 2 -19.94 46.80 30.71
N ARG A 3 -20.59 46.33 31.81
CA ARG A 3 -20.42 44.95 32.29
C ARG A 3 -21.25 43.89 31.51
N ASN A 4 -22.28 44.29 30.82
CA ASN A 4 -23.11 43.36 30.01
C ASN A 4 -22.57 43.10 28.60
N ARG A 5 -21.73 43.98 28.07
CA ARG A 5 -21.11 43.80 26.75
C ARG A 5 -20.02 42.71 26.74
N LEU A 6 -19.28 42.59 27.85
CA LEU A 6 -18.25 41.54 27.97
C LEU A 6 -18.84 40.13 28.08
N LYS A 7 -19.98 39.96 28.75
CA LYS A 7 -20.64 38.64 28.87
C LYS A 7 -21.17 38.15 27.53
N ASN A 8 -21.74 39.03 26.73
CA ASN A 8 -22.26 38.65 25.40
C ASN A 8 -21.13 38.35 24.41
N SER A 9 -20.01 39.07 24.51
CA SER A 9 -18.83 38.80 23.63
C SER A 9 -18.19 37.46 23.91
N CYS A 10 -18.10 37.03 25.18
CA CYS A 10 -17.54 35.73 25.54
C CYS A 10 -18.41 34.55 25.08
N TRP A 11 -19.74 34.72 25.00
CA TRP A 11 -20.65 33.67 24.50
C TRP A 11 -20.57 33.51 22.99
N TRP A 12 -20.36 34.60 22.23
CA TRP A 12 -20.17 34.54 20.78
C TRP A 12 -18.81 33.87 20.41
N ILE A 13 -17.75 34.10 21.20
CA ILE A 13 -16.47 33.46 21.01
C ILE A 13 -16.55 31.94 21.31
N SER A 14 -17.32 31.55 22.33
CA SER A 14 -17.54 30.14 22.65
C SER A 14 -18.33 29.39 21.57
N PHE A 15 -19.21 30.06 20.85
CA PHE A 15 -20.01 29.46 19.74
C PHE A 15 -19.20 29.31 18.45
N LEU A 16 -18.16 30.15 18.25
CA LEU A 16 -17.27 30.06 17.07
C LEU A 16 -16.28 28.90 17.15
N LEU A 17 -16.00 28.38 18.34
CA LEU A 17 -15.07 27.25 18.55
C LEU A 17 -15.69 25.87 18.29
N LEU A 18 -17.00 25.82 18.00
CA LEU A 18 -17.75 24.58 17.72
C LEU A 18 -17.85 24.22 16.24
N THR A 19 -17.19 24.98 15.34
CA THR A 19 -17.08 24.56 13.93
C THR A 19 -16.01 23.46 13.83
N GLY A 20 -16.38 22.27 14.28
CA GLY A 20 -15.56 21.08 14.17
C GLY A 20 -15.30 20.77 12.70
N CYS A 21 -14.04 20.59 12.32
CA CYS A 21 -13.66 20.03 11.04
C CYS A 21 -14.31 18.66 10.90
N ALA A 22 -15.29 18.52 10.01
CA ALA A 22 -15.76 17.23 9.57
C ALA A 22 -14.65 16.62 8.72
N ALA A 23 -13.94 15.63 9.24
CA ALA A 23 -13.05 14.80 8.46
C ALA A 23 -13.90 14.01 7.47
N THR A 24 -13.76 14.31 6.18
CA THR A 24 -14.40 13.51 5.12
C THR A 24 -13.67 12.19 5.03
N ALA A 25 -14.30 11.11 5.46
CA ALA A 25 -13.82 9.77 5.17
C ALA A 25 -13.92 9.55 3.65
N GLN A 26 -12.79 9.35 2.99
CA GLN A 26 -12.78 8.91 1.60
C GLN A 26 -13.17 7.44 1.57
N ILE A 27 -14.36 7.17 1.06
CA ILE A 27 -14.83 5.80 0.82
C ILE A 27 -14.31 5.40 -0.55
N THR A 28 -13.34 4.48 -0.60
CA THR A 28 -12.92 3.85 -1.85
C THR A 28 -13.93 2.79 -2.26
N ASN A 29 -14.36 2.80 -3.53
CA ASN A 29 -15.28 1.80 -4.07
C ASN A 29 -14.58 0.51 -4.52
N THR A 30 -13.30 0.36 -4.22
CA THR A 30 -12.50 -0.83 -4.54
C THR A 30 -12.34 -1.71 -3.28
N PRO A 31 -12.14 -3.03 -3.43
CA PRO A 31 -11.91 -3.92 -2.29
C PRO A 31 -10.68 -3.56 -1.44
N ARG A 32 -9.73 -2.81 -2.01
CA ARG A 32 -8.54 -2.28 -1.33
C ARG A 32 -8.44 -0.78 -1.50
N SER A 33 -7.96 -0.09 -0.48
CA SER A 33 -7.61 1.32 -0.56
C SER A 33 -6.40 1.54 -1.49
N SER A 34 -6.19 2.77 -1.94
CA SER A 34 -5.02 3.12 -2.77
C SER A 34 -3.71 2.84 -2.04
N ILE A 35 -3.64 3.15 -0.73
CA ILE A 35 -2.48 2.87 0.12
C ILE A 35 -2.19 1.37 0.17
N GLU A 36 -3.21 0.53 0.39
CA GLU A 36 -3.04 -0.93 0.42
C GLU A 36 -2.56 -1.50 -0.92
N GLN A 37 -3.06 -0.96 -2.04
CA GLN A 37 -2.60 -1.36 -3.37
C GLN A 37 -1.13 -0.98 -3.57
N GLU A 38 -0.73 0.23 -3.20
CA GLU A 38 0.65 0.71 -3.33
C GLU A 38 1.61 -0.08 -2.43
N LEU A 39 1.22 -0.37 -1.19
CA LEU A 39 1.97 -1.23 -0.28
C LEU A 39 2.22 -2.61 -0.88
N LEU A 40 1.18 -3.22 -1.47
CA LEU A 40 1.29 -4.54 -2.06
C LEU A 40 2.26 -4.57 -3.26
N VAL A 41 2.15 -3.57 -4.15
CA VAL A 41 3.06 -3.42 -5.30
C VAL A 41 4.50 -3.22 -4.84
N ARG A 42 4.73 -2.35 -3.85
CA ARG A 42 6.07 -2.10 -3.31
C ARG A 42 6.68 -3.33 -2.64
N ALA A 43 5.87 -4.07 -1.89
CA ALA A 43 6.32 -5.33 -1.30
C ALA A 43 6.68 -6.35 -2.38
N LEU A 44 5.89 -6.42 -3.46
CA LEU A 44 6.15 -7.30 -4.59
C LEU A 44 7.45 -6.93 -5.33
N ASP A 45 7.70 -5.65 -5.59
CA ASP A 45 8.96 -5.16 -6.17
C ASP A 45 10.18 -5.58 -5.36
N ARG A 46 10.11 -5.42 -4.04
CA ARG A 46 11.20 -5.79 -3.12
C ARG A 46 11.43 -7.30 -3.07
N ALA A 47 10.35 -8.08 -3.17
CA ALA A 47 10.46 -9.54 -3.25
C ALA A 47 11.10 -9.98 -4.57
N MET A 48 10.69 -9.42 -5.70
CA MET A 48 11.23 -9.72 -7.02
C MET A 48 12.71 -9.34 -7.15
N ALA A 49 13.10 -8.20 -6.59
CA ALA A 49 14.49 -7.73 -6.63
C ALA A 49 15.51 -8.68 -5.95
N GLN A 50 15.05 -9.59 -5.09
CA GLN A 50 15.87 -10.58 -4.42
C GLN A 50 15.97 -11.91 -5.18
N LEU A 51 15.19 -12.08 -6.26
CA LEU A 51 15.19 -13.32 -7.03
C LEU A 51 16.41 -13.34 -7.99
N ASP A 52 17.16 -14.44 -7.97
CA ASP A 52 18.23 -14.67 -8.94
C ASP A 52 17.64 -15.20 -10.25
N VAL A 53 17.63 -14.34 -11.27
CA VAL A 53 17.13 -14.66 -12.61
C VAL A 53 18.23 -14.74 -13.66
N GLN A 54 19.52 -14.74 -13.28
CA GLN A 54 20.65 -14.76 -14.23
C GLN A 54 20.60 -15.98 -15.15
N LYS A 55 20.17 -17.13 -14.61
CA LYS A 55 20.02 -18.38 -15.39
C LYS A 55 18.88 -18.33 -16.42
N LEU A 56 17.98 -17.36 -16.32
CA LEU A 56 16.82 -17.16 -17.21
C LEU A 56 17.12 -16.14 -18.30
N THR A 57 18.17 -15.32 -18.17
CA THR A 57 18.52 -14.26 -19.13
C THR A 57 18.69 -14.83 -20.54
N ASP A 58 18.08 -14.17 -21.52
CA ASP A 58 18.04 -14.57 -22.93
C ASP A 58 17.39 -15.94 -23.22
N LYS A 59 16.74 -16.57 -22.21
CA LYS A 59 15.97 -17.80 -22.36
C LYS A 59 14.50 -17.54 -22.66
N THR A 60 13.86 -18.54 -23.29
CA THR A 60 12.41 -18.57 -23.47
C THR A 60 11.79 -19.41 -22.37
N VAL A 61 10.91 -18.80 -21.55
CA VAL A 61 10.29 -19.46 -20.40
C VAL A 61 8.78 -19.48 -20.52
N ALA A 62 8.17 -20.59 -20.10
CA ALA A 62 6.74 -20.65 -19.83
C ALA A 62 6.52 -20.50 -18.32
N ILE A 63 5.55 -19.68 -17.90
CA ILE A 63 5.30 -19.37 -16.50
C ILE A 63 3.98 -19.98 -16.05
N GLU A 64 4.05 -20.70 -14.91
CA GLU A 64 2.91 -21.09 -14.11
C GLU A 64 2.98 -20.33 -12.78
N PHE A 65 1.95 -19.53 -12.47
CA PHE A 65 1.93 -18.70 -11.26
C PHE A 65 0.85 -19.18 -10.29
N TYR A 66 1.23 -19.44 -9.05
CA TYR A 66 0.38 -19.93 -7.98
C TYR A 66 0.35 -18.96 -6.81
N GLY A 67 -0.82 -18.68 -6.27
CA GLY A 67 -1.02 -17.82 -5.10
C GLY A 67 -2.38 -18.12 -4.46
N LEU A 68 -2.44 -17.87 -3.14
CA LEU A 68 -3.63 -18.12 -2.33
C LEU A 68 -4.57 -16.90 -2.23
N THR A 69 -4.23 -15.80 -2.90
CA THR A 69 -4.98 -14.54 -2.81
C THR A 69 -5.70 -14.20 -4.13
N PRO A 70 -6.76 -13.39 -4.10
CA PRO A 70 -7.43 -12.90 -5.30
C PRO A 70 -6.51 -12.06 -6.20
N ASP A 71 -5.45 -11.45 -5.65
CA ASP A 71 -4.51 -10.59 -6.39
C ASP A 71 -3.48 -11.36 -7.23
N LYS A 72 -3.54 -12.70 -7.23
CA LYS A 72 -2.57 -13.56 -7.94
C LYS A 72 -2.45 -13.25 -9.43
N ASP A 73 -3.56 -12.88 -10.09
CA ASP A 73 -3.56 -12.61 -11.53
C ASP A 73 -2.84 -11.31 -11.85
N PHE A 74 -3.03 -10.26 -11.03
CA PHE A 74 -2.24 -9.04 -11.12
C PHE A 74 -0.75 -9.34 -10.89
N ALA A 75 -0.43 -10.06 -9.82
CA ALA A 75 0.95 -10.40 -9.47
C ALA A 75 1.63 -11.22 -10.57
N ARG A 76 0.91 -12.13 -11.25
CA ARG A 76 1.43 -12.90 -12.39
C ARG A 76 1.82 -11.99 -13.54
N GLU A 77 0.93 -11.09 -13.95
CA GLU A 77 1.21 -10.17 -15.08
C GLU A 77 2.34 -9.20 -14.72
N TYR A 78 2.35 -8.69 -13.50
CA TYR A 78 3.39 -7.80 -13.01
C TYR A 78 4.77 -8.49 -12.97
N PHE A 79 4.82 -9.72 -12.47
CA PHE A 79 6.02 -10.57 -12.47
C PHE A 79 6.50 -10.88 -13.90
N THR A 80 5.56 -11.15 -14.82
CA THR A 80 5.86 -11.40 -16.23
C THR A 80 6.52 -10.17 -16.86
N ALA A 81 5.97 -8.97 -16.65
CA ALA A 81 6.54 -7.73 -17.16
C ALA A 81 7.94 -7.46 -16.57
N TRP A 82 8.12 -7.72 -15.28
CA TRP A 82 9.42 -7.60 -14.62
C TRP A 82 10.46 -8.57 -15.21
N LEU A 83 10.12 -9.84 -15.46
CA LEU A 83 11.02 -10.79 -16.12
C LEU A 83 11.41 -10.34 -17.53
N GLN A 84 10.47 -9.79 -18.30
CA GLN A 84 10.76 -9.26 -19.64
C GLN A 84 11.76 -8.11 -19.58
N ALA A 85 11.66 -7.24 -18.55
CA ALA A 85 12.65 -6.19 -18.31
C ALA A 85 14.05 -6.74 -17.98
N GLN A 86 14.14 -7.97 -17.42
CA GLN A 86 15.41 -8.69 -17.19
C GLN A 86 15.88 -9.48 -18.42
N ARG A 87 15.36 -9.20 -19.61
CA ARG A 87 15.69 -9.84 -20.90
C ARG A 87 15.32 -11.33 -20.95
N VAL A 88 14.29 -11.74 -20.23
CA VAL A 88 13.71 -13.08 -20.29
C VAL A 88 12.56 -13.07 -21.30
N ARG A 89 12.54 -13.98 -22.24
CA ARG A 89 11.43 -14.10 -23.19
C ARG A 89 10.35 -14.99 -22.58
N VAL A 90 9.15 -14.44 -22.39
CA VAL A 90 8.02 -15.18 -21.82
C VAL A 90 7.08 -15.63 -22.94
N THR A 91 6.69 -16.89 -22.93
CA THR A 91 5.75 -17.48 -23.85
C THR A 91 4.57 -18.15 -23.14
N SER A 92 3.40 -18.10 -23.75
CA SER A 92 2.23 -18.89 -23.30
C SER A 92 2.22 -20.34 -23.82
N ASP A 93 3.00 -20.63 -24.89
CA ASP A 93 3.11 -21.98 -25.43
C ASP A 93 4.30 -22.72 -24.80
N SER A 94 4.03 -23.64 -23.89
CA SER A 94 5.06 -24.44 -23.23
C SER A 94 5.94 -25.26 -24.19
N ARG A 95 5.46 -25.55 -25.43
CA ARG A 95 6.25 -26.27 -26.44
C ARG A 95 7.38 -25.43 -27.03
N LEU A 96 7.24 -24.10 -26.97
CA LEU A 96 8.26 -23.15 -27.44
C LEU A 96 9.22 -22.74 -26.32
N ALA A 97 8.92 -23.09 -25.08
CA ALA A 97 9.74 -22.78 -23.95
C ALA A 97 11.00 -23.67 -23.89
N GLU A 98 12.10 -23.08 -23.45
CA GLU A 98 13.32 -23.80 -23.06
C GLU A 98 13.21 -24.26 -21.58
N LEU A 99 12.58 -23.46 -20.75
CA LEU A 99 12.41 -23.70 -19.32
C LEU A 99 10.95 -23.48 -18.91
N ASN A 100 10.47 -24.32 -18.00
CA ASN A 100 9.20 -24.13 -17.30
C ASN A 100 9.49 -23.51 -15.92
N LEU A 101 8.86 -22.39 -15.63
CA LEU A 101 9.02 -21.64 -14.40
C LEU A 101 7.74 -21.72 -13.59
N LYS A 102 7.79 -22.38 -12.42
CA LYS A 102 6.70 -22.37 -11.44
C LYS A 102 7.01 -21.33 -10.37
N VAL A 103 6.14 -20.34 -10.25
CA VAL A 103 6.25 -19.24 -9.28
C VAL A 103 5.18 -19.43 -8.22
N PHE A 104 5.60 -19.43 -6.97
CA PHE A 104 4.73 -19.53 -5.81
C PHE A 104 4.77 -18.20 -5.05
N ALA A 105 3.64 -17.48 -5.05
CA ALA A 105 3.41 -16.35 -4.15
C ALA A 105 2.85 -16.90 -2.83
N SER A 106 3.78 -17.26 -1.91
CA SER A 106 3.44 -17.85 -0.62
C SER A 106 2.74 -16.85 0.30
N VAL A 107 3.17 -15.59 0.19
CA VAL A 107 2.55 -14.44 0.89
C VAL A 107 2.33 -13.34 -0.14
N LEU A 108 1.14 -12.77 -0.14
CA LEU A 108 0.78 -11.58 -0.89
C LEU A 108 -0.42 -10.96 -0.17
N ALA A 109 -0.14 -10.10 0.82
CA ALA A 109 -1.14 -9.60 1.74
C ALA A 109 -0.81 -8.19 2.24
N VAL A 110 -1.84 -7.51 2.72
CA VAL A 110 -1.70 -6.27 3.51
C VAL A 110 -2.34 -6.51 4.86
N ASP A 111 -1.56 -6.28 5.91
CA ASP A 111 -2.00 -6.35 7.28
C ASP A 111 -2.25 -4.94 7.83
N GLN A 112 -3.24 -4.81 8.71
CA GLN A 112 -3.55 -3.58 9.42
C GLN A 112 -3.47 -3.81 10.91
N GLY A 113 -2.67 -2.98 11.60
CA GLY A 113 -2.57 -2.90 13.04
C GLY A 113 -3.09 -1.57 13.57
N GLN A 114 -3.56 -1.55 14.81
CA GLN A 114 -3.93 -0.32 15.49
C GLN A 114 -3.46 -0.36 16.94
N SER A 115 -2.78 0.72 17.36
CA SER A 115 -2.46 1.01 18.77
C SER A 115 -3.23 2.23 19.21
N PHE A 116 -3.91 2.15 20.36
CA PHE A 116 -4.75 3.23 20.86
C PHE A 116 -4.56 3.42 22.35
N LEU A 117 -4.41 4.69 22.75
CA LEU A 117 -4.45 5.14 24.16
C LEU A 117 -5.33 6.39 24.23
N GLY A 118 -6.40 6.37 24.99
CA GLY A 118 -7.35 7.48 25.10
C GLY A 118 -8.71 7.01 25.56
N SER A 119 -9.74 7.84 25.36
CA SER A 119 -11.13 7.47 25.60
C SER A 119 -11.73 6.94 24.29
N PRO A 120 -12.25 5.69 24.27
CA PRO A 120 -12.98 5.20 23.10
C PRO A 120 -14.29 5.97 22.90
N SER A 121 -14.84 5.91 21.72
CA SER A 121 -16.19 6.46 21.46
C SER A 121 -17.23 5.68 22.23
N PHE A 122 -18.20 6.36 22.80
CA PHE A 122 -19.34 5.75 23.51
C PHE A 122 -20.59 6.60 23.36
N THR A 123 -21.76 5.95 23.49
CA THR A 123 -23.05 6.65 23.49
C THR A 123 -23.60 6.67 24.91
N VAL A 124 -24.01 7.86 25.38
CA VAL A 124 -24.69 8.01 26.67
C VAL A 124 -26.13 7.47 26.55
N PRO A 125 -26.49 6.35 27.20
CA PRO A 125 -27.74 5.65 26.91
C PRO A 125 -29.01 6.45 27.18
N ILE A 126 -28.98 7.38 28.16
CA ILE A 126 -30.17 8.12 28.65
C ILE A 126 -30.56 9.22 27.66
N ILE A 127 -29.60 9.88 27.03
CA ILE A 127 -29.82 11.03 26.18
C ILE A 127 -29.49 10.78 24.72
N GLY A 128 -28.99 9.59 24.36
CA GLY A 128 -28.59 9.22 23.02
C GLY A 128 -27.40 10.04 22.46
N PHE A 129 -26.69 10.76 23.33
CA PHE A 129 -25.55 11.58 22.92
C PHE A 129 -24.32 10.72 22.67
N GLY A 130 -23.76 10.79 21.45
CA GLY A 130 -22.51 10.11 21.09
C GLY A 130 -21.30 10.95 21.49
N VAL A 131 -20.43 10.40 22.35
CA VAL A 131 -19.13 10.98 22.67
C VAL A 131 -18.12 10.42 21.66
N PRO A 132 -17.41 11.26 20.89
CA PRO A 132 -16.42 10.79 19.94
C PRO A 132 -15.19 10.18 20.63
N GLU A 133 -14.41 9.42 19.90
CA GLU A 133 -13.09 8.95 20.35
C GLU A 133 -12.17 10.14 20.63
N ILE A 134 -11.47 10.10 21.77
CA ILE A 134 -10.53 11.13 22.20
C ILE A 134 -9.14 10.48 22.33
N PRO A 135 -8.33 10.45 21.25
CA PRO A 135 -7.02 9.84 21.28
C PRO A 135 -6.00 10.76 21.97
N LEU A 136 -5.33 10.24 23.01
CA LEU A 136 -4.07 10.79 23.48
C LEU A 136 -2.91 10.31 22.62
N PHE A 137 -2.99 9.05 22.18
CA PHE A 137 -2.11 8.43 21.17
C PHE A 137 -2.93 7.44 20.36
N LYS A 138 -2.79 7.51 19.05
CA LYS A 138 -3.34 6.52 18.09
C LYS A 138 -2.31 6.29 17.00
N ASN A 139 -2.04 5.05 16.70
CA ASN A 139 -1.27 4.63 15.53
C ASN A 139 -2.11 3.64 14.72
N ILE A 140 -2.23 3.89 13.43
CA ILE A 140 -2.80 2.96 12.46
C ILE A 140 -1.65 2.56 11.54
N GLU A 141 -1.27 1.29 11.60
CA GLU A 141 -0.19 0.70 10.81
C GLU A 141 -0.77 -0.12 9.67
N HIS A 142 -0.28 0.10 8.46
CA HIS A 142 -0.54 -0.73 7.29
C HIS A 142 0.78 -1.31 6.81
N SER A 143 0.85 -2.64 6.64
CA SER A 143 2.05 -3.34 6.23
C SER A 143 1.76 -4.26 5.05
N GLY A 144 2.40 -4.02 3.90
CA GLY A 144 2.37 -4.90 2.75
C GLY A 144 3.44 -5.98 2.85
N HIS A 145 3.09 -7.22 2.53
CA HIS A 145 3.97 -8.37 2.57
C HIS A 145 3.88 -9.16 1.27
N ALA A 146 5.04 -9.51 0.70
CA ALA A 146 5.14 -10.43 -0.43
C ALA A 146 6.28 -11.44 -0.21
N GLU A 147 6.02 -12.71 -0.51
CA GLU A 147 7.03 -13.74 -0.57
C GLU A 147 6.85 -14.56 -1.84
N LEU A 148 7.90 -14.59 -2.67
CA LEU A 148 7.96 -15.30 -3.95
C LEU A 148 9.05 -16.36 -3.93
N LYS A 149 8.73 -17.54 -4.46
CA LYS A 149 9.68 -18.63 -4.70
C LYS A 149 9.52 -19.14 -6.13
N MET A 150 10.62 -19.43 -6.79
CA MET A 150 10.62 -19.98 -8.15
C MET A 150 11.21 -21.38 -8.16
N SER A 151 10.59 -22.28 -8.92
CA SER A 151 11.12 -23.60 -9.28
C SER A 151 11.26 -23.67 -10.79
N ILE A 152 12.41 -24.11 -11.26
CA ILE A 152 12.82 -24.12 -12.66
C ILE A 152 12.97 -25.59 -13.12
N ALA A 153 12.33 -25.93 -14.22
CA ALA A 153 12.47 -27.24 -14.85
C ALA A 153 12.81 -27.06 -16.34
N ASP A 154 13.53 -28.01 -16.93
CA ASP A 154 13.72 -28.09 -18.36
C ASP A 154 12.39 -28.42 -19.06
N ALA A 155 12.02 -27.64 -20.07
CA ALA A 155 10.70 -27.77 -20.70
C ALA A 155 10.52 -29.06 -21.51
N ARG A 156 11.61 -29.66 -22.01
CA ARG A 156 11.57 -30.86 -22.85
C ARG A 156 11.58 -32.14 -22.04
N SER A 157 12.48 -32.22 -21.06
CA SER A 157 12.66 -33.41 -20.24
C SER A 157 11.83 -33.41 -18.97
N GLY A 158 11.34 -32.24 -18.53
CA GLY A 158 10.67 -32.07 -17.23
C GLY A 158 11.62 -32.16 -16.04
N ASN A 159 12.93 -32.29 -16.27
CA ASN A 159 13.90 -32.43 -15.20
C ASN A 159 14.03 -31.12 -14.41
N PHE A 160 14.14 -31.26 -13.09
CA PHE A 160 14.40 -30.13 -12.20
C PHE A 160 15.78 -29.53 -12.48
N VAL A 161 15.83 -28.22 -12.69
CA VAL A 161 17.06 -27.46 -12.97
C VAL A 161 17.53 -26.71 -11.72
N GLY A 162 16.60 -26.24 -10.91
CA GLY A 162 16.91 -25.52 -9.69
C GLY A 162 15.71 -24.77 -9.13
N GLU A 163 15.93 -24.14 -7.97
CA GLU A 163 14.96 -23.22 -7.39
C GLU A 163 15.65 -21.96 -6.88
N SER A 164 14.90 -20.88 -6.74
CA SER A 164 15.40 -19.64 -6.13
C SER A 164 15.34 -19.71 -4.61
N VAL A 165 16.21 -18.96 -3.96
CA VAL A 165 15.97 -18.53 -2.58
C VAL A 165 14.67 -17.71 -2.58
N PRO A 166 13.80 -17.85 -1.58
CA PRO A 166 12.60 -17.02 -1.50
C PRO A 166 12.95 -15.54 -1.42
N GLY A 167 12.39 -14.75 -2.35
CA GLY A 167 12.43 -13.30 -2.29
C GLY A 167 11.33 -12.80 -1.36
N ARG A 168 11.66 -11.92 -0.39
CA ARG A 168 10.73 -11.36 0.58
C ARG A 168 10.72 -9.85 0.50
N GLY A 169 9.55 -9.26 0.40
CA GLY A 169 9.37 -7.81 0.40
C GLY A 169 8.36 -7.38 1.45
N THR A 170 8.66 -6.28 2.10
CA THR A 170 7.75 -5.60 3.04
C THR A 170 7.69 -4.13 2.71
N SER A 171 6.57 -3.49 3.01
CA SER A 171 6.36 -2.06 2.89
C SER A 171 5.48 -1.58 4.04
N THR A 172 5.63 -0.34 4.48
CA THR A 172 4.90 0.17 5.65
C THR A 172 4.34 1.57 5.42
N HIS A 173 3.20 1.82 6.05
CA HIS A 173 2.55 3.11 6.10
C HIS A 173 1.86 3.27 7.45
N ASP A 174 2.35 4.20 8.28
CA ASP A 174 1.91 4.40 9.64
C ASP A 174 1.33 5.80 9.81
N ASP A 175 0.09 5.89 10.27
CA ASP A 175 -0.58 7.15 10.61
C ASP A 175 -0.65 7.34 12.12
N TYR A 176 -0.05 8.43 12.59
CA TYR A 176 0.00 8.78 14.00
C TYR A 176 -0.89 9.96 14.33
N THR A 177 -1.64 9.86 15.42
CA THR A 177 -2.36 10.97 16.05
C THR A 177 -1.93 11.12 17.49
N LEU A 178 -1.48 12.31 17.87
CA LEU A 178 -1.08 12.65 19.23
C LEU A 178 -1.95 13.81 19.75
N LEU A 179 -2.43 13.67 20.99
CA LEU A 179 -3.19 14.71 21.69
C LEU A 179 -4.32 15.32 20.85
N ILE A 180 -5.02 14.48 20.05
CA ILE A 180 -6.18 14.84 19.20
C ILE A 180 -5.81 15.68 17.96
N ILE A 181 -4.80 16.55 18.05
CA ILE A 181 -4.53 17.63 17.09
C ILE A 181 -3.26 17.47 16.27
N ILE A 182 -2.32 16.64 16.72
CA ILE A 182 -1.05 16.43 16.00
C ILE A 182 -1.17 15.16 15.17
N HIS A 183 -1.15 15.32 13.85
CA HIS A 183 -1.19 14.20 12.90
C HIS A 183 0.08 14.19 12.07
N PHE A 184 0.71 13.03 11.95
CA PHE A 184 1.84 12.82 11.04
C PHE A 184 1.86 11.39 10.54
N THR A 185 2.38 11.22 9.34
CA THR A 185 2.49 9.92 8.67
C THR A 185 3.96 9.56 8.49
N ARG A 186 4.29 8.31 8.77
CA ARG A 186 5.57 7.69 8.42
C ARG A 186 5.32 6.62 7.37
N THR A 187 5.99 6.71 6.23
CA THR A 187 5.83 5.75 5.15
C THR A 187 7.15 5.48 4.46
N ASP A 188 7.33 4.28 3.95
CA ASP A 188 8.43 3.91 3.05
C ASP A 188 7.99 3.86 1.57
N LEU A 189 6.74 4.26 1.30
CA LEU A 189 6.26 4.51 -0.06
C LEU A 189 6.92 5.78 -0.60
N GLU A 190 7.35 5.76 -1.85
CA GLU A 190 7.78 6.98 -2.53
C GLU A 190 6.60 7.93 -2.63
N LYS A 191 6.78 9.16 -2.14
CA LYS A 191 5.80 10.21 -2.41
C LYS A 191 5.79 10.39 -3.92
N GLN A 192 4.69 10.05 -4.59
CA GLN A 192 4.47 10.49 -5.96
C GLN A 192 4.46 12.01 -5.96
N GLN A 193 5.58 12.60 -6.33
CA GLN A 193 5.65 14.02 -6.64
C GLN A 193 4.87 14.17 -7.94
N TRP A 194 3.58 14.53 -7.84
CA TRP A 194 2.85 15.07 -8.96
C TRP A 194 3.52 16.40 -9.27
N ASP A 195 4.48 16.37 -10.15
CA ASP A 195 5.05 17.56 -10.79
C ASP A 195 3.94 18.12 -11.69
N LEU A 196 3.08 18.94 -11.07
CA LEU A 196 2.18 19.81 -11.78
C LEU A 196 3.09 20.87 -12.38
N GLY A 197 3.61 20.62 -13.59
CA GLY A 197 4.50 21.50 -14.32
C GLY A 197 4.03 22.95 -14.31
N THR A 198 4.47 23.70 -13.29
CA THR A 198 4.26 25.14 -13.13
C THR A 198 5.43 25.94 -13.69
N ASP A 199 6.37 25.31 -14.43
CA ASP A 199 7.59 25.97 -14.89
C ASP A 199 7.52 26.52 -16.33
N GLU A 200 6.33 26.65 -16.94
CA GLU A 200 6.25 27.16 -18.33
C GLU A 200 5.36 28.40 -18.52
N ILE A 201 5.29 29.32 -17.57
CA ILE A 201 4.63 30.63 -17.79
C ILE A 201 5.58 31.83 -17.51
N THR A 202 6.89 31.69 -17.66
CA THR A 202 7.80 32.86 -17.51
C THR A 202 8.68 33.08 -18.74
N GLY A 203 8.16 32.82 -19.95
CA GLY A 203 8.91 32.97 -21.18
C GLY A 203 8.22 33.74 -22.31
N MET A 204 7.35 34.73 -22.00
CA MET A 204 6.77 35.59 -23.02
C MET A 204 6.65 37.03 -22.59
N HIS A 205 7.78 37.72 -22.42
CA HIS A 205 7.92 39.16 -22.59
C HIS A 205 9.41 39.47 -22.86
N GLY A 206 9.74 39.66 -24.16
CA GLY A 206 10.96 40.16 -24.66
C GLY A 206 10.80 40.48 -26.15
#